data_655f43b253220393614b766098246ae7
#
_entry.id   655f43b253220393614b766098246ae7
#
_cell.length_a   1.000
_cell.length_b   1.000
_cell.length_c   1.000
_cell.angle_alpha   90.00
_cell.angle_beta   90.00
_cell.angle_gamma   90.00
#
_symmetry.space_group_name_H-M   'P 1'
#
loop_
_entity.id
_entity.type
_entity.pdbx_description
1 polymer ?
#
loop_
_entity_poly.entity_id
_entity_poly.type
_entity_poly.pdbx_seq_one_letter_code
_entity_poly.pdbx_strand_id
1 'polypeptide(L)'
;SFKLLYNQYAPFNVGNTSKELVIYGAGEAGIMVKRSFERNSSYGRKVIAFIDDNPKLQGKSAEGVKIYSSDIDFNNLITDRNNVEVIVAINNISTIRKKRIIENCLQHNIEVKTIPPVSAWINGEFNPQSINPVRIEDLLERDPIKLSKEKISHELKDQVILITGAAGSIGSEIARQCLAFEPTKIILIDQGETPLYEIQNELNGENNIEIIVADVCNTPRMERVFAHFNPSYVFHAAAYKHVPLMEDNPYEAINTNVFGTQNMANLSAKYGVKKFVFVSTDKAVNPTNIMGASKRIAEIYVQSLNAKLSLETDNHTMFVTTRFGNVLGSNGSVIPLFKKQIEAGGPVTVT
;
A
#
# COMPACT_ATOMS: atom_id res chain seq x y z
N SER A 1 -25.55 20.75 -4.53
CA SER A 1 -25.31 22.14 -4.63
C SER A 1 -23.83 22.44 -4.42
N PHE A 2 -23.21 23.19 -5.34
CA PHE A 2 -21.77 23.50 -5.42
C PHE A 2 -21.12 24.03 -4.13
N LYS A 3 -21.89 24.62 -3.25
CA LYS A 3 -21.43 25.17 -1.96
C LYS A 3 -21.05 24.10 -0.92
N LEU A 4 -21.63 22.90 -1.02
CA LEU A 4 -21.31 21.77 -0.12
C LEU A 4 -19.99 21.07 -0.56
N LEU A 5 -19.73 20.99 -1.86
CA LEU A 5 -18.48 20.47 -2.40
C LEU A 5 -17.31 21.42 -2.14
N TYR A 6 -17.52 22.74 -2.23
CA TYR A 6 -16.48 23.73 -1.95
C TYR A 6 -16.01 23.70 -0.50
N ASN A 7 -16.90 23.45 0.47
CA ASN A 7 -16.52 23.35 1.88
C ASN A 7 -15.79 22.03 2.25
N GLN A 8 -15.87 21.02 1.41
CA GLN A 8 -15.16 19.75 1.61
C GLN A 8 -13.73 19.79 1.05
N TYR A 9 -13.43 20.71 0.14
CA TYR A 9 -12.12 20.93 -0.47
C TYR A 9 -11.56 22.35 -0.24
N ALA A 10 -12.19 23.14 0.63
CA ALA A 10 -11.61 24.42 1.01
C ALA A 10 -10.28 24.17 1.74
N PRO A 11 -9.21 24.89 1.40
CA PRO A 11 -7.97 24.82 2.14
C PRO A 11 -8.29 25.13 3.61
N PHE A 12 -7.77 24.31 4.49
CA PHE A 12 -7.86 24.41 5.95
C PHE A 12 -8.02 25.86 6.39
N ASN A 13 -9.12 26.15 7.09
CA ASN A 13 -9.30 27.41 7.77
C ASN A 13 -8.11 27.61 8.72
N VAL A 14 -7.25 28.53 8.38
CA VAL A 14 -6.15 29.00 9.21
C VAL A 14 -6.81 29.71 10.42
N GLY A 15 -7.16 28.96 11.41
CA GLY A 15 -7.32 29.50 12.75
C GLY A 15 -5.95 30.08 13.13
N ASN A 16 -5.95 31.33 13.52
CA ASN A 16 -4.77 32.19 13.74
C ASN A 16 -3.99 31.82 15.01
N THR A 17 -3.65 30.52 15.19
CA THR A 17 -2.73 30.00 16.22
C THR A 17 -1.48 29.48 15.51
N SER A 18 -0.40 30.23 15.61
CA SER A 18 0.90 29.82 15.07
C SER A 18 1.37 28.55 15.77
N LYS A 19 1.31 27.40 15.11
CA LYS A 19 1.85 26.13 15.62
C LYS A 19 3.37 26.20 15.70
N GLU A 20 3.92 25.69 16.79
CA GLU A 20 5.35 25.53 16.98
C GLU A 20 5.83 24.22 16.33
N LEU A 21 6.96 24.26 15.65
CA LEU A 21 7.55 23.10 15.01
C LEU A 21 8.85 22.70 15.68
N VAL A 22 8.98 21.42 15.97
CA VAL A 22 10.25 20.77 16.31
C VAL A 22 10.65 19.87 15.15
N ILE A 23 11.85 20.07 14.59
CA ILE A 23 12.33 19.26 13.46
C ILE A 23 13.33 18.23 14.00
N TYR A 24 13.01 16.95 13.80
CA TYR A 24 13.91 15.85 14.13
C TYR A 24 14.82 15.55 12.93
N GLY A 25 16.10 15.90 13.04
CA GLY A 25 17.12 15.93 12.01
C GLY A 25 17.58 17.36 11.69
N ALA A 26 18.81 17.71 12.08
CA ALA A 26 19.43 19.00 11.83
C ALA A 26 20.35 19.00 10.59
N GLY A 27 20.25 17.98 9.74
CA GLY A 27 20.94 17.88 8.46
C GLY A 27 20.29 18.70 7.34
N GLU A 28 20.75 18.52 6.10
CA GLU A 28 20.25 19.26 4.92
C GLU A 28 18.74 19.22 4.77
N ALA A 29 18.13 18.04 4.92
CA ALA A 29 16.68 17.90 4.80
C ALA A 29 15.94 18.73 5.85
N GLY A 30 16.37 18.68 7.12
CA GLY A 30 15.77 19.47 8.19
C GLY A 30 15.90 20.99 7.96
N ILE A 31 17.05 21.44 7.49
CA ILE A 31 17.29 22.85 7.14
C ILE A 31 16.38 23.28 5.97
N MET A 32 16.23 22.45 4.94
CA MET A 32 15.33 22.73 3.83
C MET A 32 13.86 22.81 4.27
N VAL A 33 13.44 21.91 5.16
CA VAL A 33 12.09 21.95 5.77
C VAL A 33 11.88 23.27 6.51
N LYS A 34 12.82 23.67 7.37
CA LYS A 34 12.77 24.96 8.10
C LYS A 34 12.61 26.13 7.13
N ARG A 35 13.49 26.24 6.13
CA ARG A 35 13.47 27.32 5.13
C ARG A 35 12.12 27.40 4.37
N SER A 36 11.55 26.24 4.06
CA SER A 36 10.27 26.19 3.32
C SER A 36 9.12 26.74 4.15
N PHE A 37 9.11 26.54 5.46
CA PHE A 37 8.12 27.14 6.36
C PHE A 37 8.35 28.64 6.58
N GLU A 38 9.60 29.08 6.66
CA GLU A 38 9.94 30.50 6.84
C GLU A 38 9.69 31.35 5.58
N ARG A 39 9.92 30.81 4.39
CA ARG A 39 9.64 31.49 3.12
C ARG A 39 8.16 31.77 2.92
N ASN A 40 7.29 30.99 3.52
CA ASN A 40 5.85 31.12 3.35
C ASN A 40 5.15 31.26 4.69
N SER A 41 5.12 32.48 5.21
CA SER A 41 4.50 32.85 6.49
C SER A 41 3.00 32.52 6.58
N SER A 42 2.34 32.24 5.43
CA SER A 42 0.92 31.85 5.41
C SER A 42 0.64 30.51 6.09
N TYR A 43 1.66 29.68 6.31
CA TYR A 43 1.49 28.41 7.04
C TYR A 43 1.35 28.59 8.56
N GLY A 44 1.61 29.77 9.11
CA GLY A 44 1.44 30.06 10.55
C GLY A 44 2.25 29.12 11.45
N ARG A 45 3.43 28.67 11.00
CA ARG A 45 4.27 27.72 11.75
C ARG A 45 5.65 28.31 12.01
N LYS A 46 6.16 28.12 13.23
CA LYS A 46 7.48 28.62 13.65
C LYS A 46 8.35 27.46 14.13
N VAL A 47 9.53 27.30 13.55
CA VAL A 47 10.49 26.30 14.02
C VAL A 47 11.15 26.81 15.30
N ILE A 48 10.98 26.08 16.41
CA ILE A 48 11.49 26.44 17.74
C ILE A 48 12.74 25.64 18.13
N ALA A 49 12.92 24.43 17.60
CA ALA A 49 14.04 23.57 17.92
C ALA A 49 14.33 22.56 16.80
N PHE A 50 15.60 22.16 16.73
CA PHE A 50 16.02 20.92 16.10
C PHE A 50 16.37 19.88 17.16
N ILE A 51 16.15 18.60 16.83
CA ILE A 51 16.66 17.45 17.59
C ILE A 51 17.54 16.64 16.64
N ASP A 52 18.74 16.28 17.09
CA ASP A 52 19.66 15.45 16.30
C ASP A 52 20.46 14.51 17.20
N ASP A 53 20.69 13.27 16.73
CA ASP A 53 21.45 12.27 17.45
C ASP A 53 22.98 12.45 17.29
N ASN A 54 23.41 13.26 16.32
CA ASN A 54 24.81 13.50 16.08
C ASN A 54 25.42 14.39 17.20
N PRO A 55 26.31 13.84 18.07
CA PRO A 55 26.86 14.60 19.18
C PRO A 55 27.61 15.87 18.74
N LYS A 56 28.11 15.89 17.48
CA LYS A 56 28.86 17.06 16.96
C LYS A 56 27.93 18.25 16.66
N LEU A 57 26.63 18.03 16.51
CA LEU A 57 25.63 19.07 16.24
C LEU A 57 24.93 19.54 17.51
N GLN A 58 24.86 18.70 18.53
CA GLN A 58 24.18 18.99 19.80
C GLN A 58 24.77 20.23 20.49
N GLY A 59 23.86 21.04 21.04
CA GLY A 59 24.21 22.30 21.72
C GLY A 59 24.54 23.45 20.77
N LYS A 60 24.71 23.20 19.47
CA LYS A 60 24.89 24.21 18.43
C LYS A 60 23.56 24.79 17.94
N SER A 61 23.63 25.72 17.01
CA SER A 61 22.46 26.27 16.34
C SER A 61 22.60 26.11 14.83
N ALA A 62 21.49 25.78 14.16
CA ALA A 62 21.37 25.79 12.71
C ALA A 62 20.40 26.92 12.31
N GLU A 63 20.90 27.88 11.55
CA GLU A 63 20.14 29.07 11.11
C GLU A 63 19.37 29.77 12.25
N GLY A 64 20.05 29.95 13.41
CA GLY A 64 19.49 30.63 14.58
C GLY A 64 18.59 29.78 15.47
N VAL A 65 18.33 28.51 15.12
CA VAL A 65 17.53 27.58 15.92
C VAL A 65 18.43 26.56 16.60
N LYS A 66 18.26 26.37 17.91
CA LYS A 66 19.08 25.49 18.73
C LYS A 66 18.85 24.02 18.41
N ILE A 67 19.94 23.23 18.44
CA ILE A 67 19.93 21.78 18.23
C ILE A 67 20.06 21.08 19.58
N TYR A 68 19.13 20.23 19.88
CA TYR A 68 19.08 19.45 21.11
C TYR A 68 19.44 17.98 20.85
N SER A 69 19.84 17.26 21.90
CA SER A 69 20.00 15.80 21.86
C SER A 69 18.66 15.09 21.75
N SER A 70 18.65 13.89 21.17
CA SER A 70 17.49 12.99 21.15
C SER A 70 17.03 12.54 22.54
N ASP A 71 17.91 12.65 23.55
CA ASP A 71 17.57 12.31 24.95
C ASP A 71 16.88 13.46 25.69
N ILE A 72 16.58 14.56 24.98
CA ILE A 72 15.91 15.69 25.64
C ILE A 72 14.52 15.30 26.09
N ASP A 73 14.20 15.68 27.31
CA ASP A 73 12.82 15.61 27.81
C ASP A 73 11.98 16.70 27.10
N PHE A 74 10.98 16.28 26.35
CA PHE A 74 10.05 17.17 25.66
C PHE A 74 9.35 18.15 26.62
N ASN A 75 9.19 17.80 27.90
CA ASN A 75 8.62 18.71 28.92
C ASN A 75 9.48 19.98 29.11
N ASN A 76 10.77 19.89 28.88
CA ASN A 76 11.68 21.03 28.99
C ASN A 76 11.75 21.87 27.71
N LEU A 77 11.27 21.33 26.61
CA LEU A 77 11.33 21.97 25.29
C LEU A 77 9.98 22.61 24.89
N ILE A 78 8.88 22.02 25.33
CA ILE A 78 7.53 22.32 24.87
C ILE A 78 6.68 22.80 26.04
N THR A 79 6.20 24.05 25.96
CA THR A 79 5.31 24.66 26.96
C THR A 79 3.84 24.32 26.73
N ASP A 80 3.42 24.21 25.47
CA ASP A 80 2.05 23.83 25.08
C ASP A 80 2.06 22.68 24.07
N ARG A 81 1.73 21.48 24.54
CA ARG A 81 1.74 20.25 23.73
C ARG A 81 0.67 20.24 22.65
N ASN A 82 -0.43 20.98 22.82
CA ASN A 82 -1.51 21.04 21.83
C ASN A 82 -1.15 21.95 20.65
N ASN A 83 -0.15 22.82 20.84
CA ASN A 83 0.29 23.79 19.84
C ASN A 83 1.62 23.42 19.17
N VAL A 84 2.13 22.22 19.40
CA VAL A 84 3.40 21.77 18.84
C VAL A 84 3.24 20.58 17.90
N GLU A 85 4.02 20.56 16.82
CA GLU A 85 4.16 19.41 15.89
C GLU A 85 5.64 19.01 15.80
N VAL A 86 5.91 17.70 15.74
CA VAL A 86 7.24 17.17 15.43
C VAL A 86 7.27 16.70 13.98
N ILE A 87 8.27 17.16 13.22
CA ILE A 87 8.48 16.72 11.84
C ILE A 87 9.77 15.89 11.79
N VAL A 88 9.67 14.62 11.42
CA VAL A 88 10.84 13.76 11.21
C VAL A 88 11.41 14.02 9.82
N ALA A 89 12.58 14.69 9.79
CA ALA A 89 13.26 15.15 8.57
C ALA A 89 14.65 14.50 8.44
N ILE A 90 14.73 13.18 8.57
CA ILE A 90 15.96 12.40 8.44
C ILE A 90 15.91 11.56 7.17
N ASN A 91 16.87 11.79 6.26
CA ASN A 91 17.06 10.93 5.11
C ASN A 91 17.61 9.57 5.53
N ASN A 92 17.13 8.50 4.91
CA ASN A 92 17.62 7.13 5.15
C ASN A 92 17.59 6.70 6.63
N ILE A 93 16.56 7.13 7.36
CA ILE A 93 16.34 6.68 8.73
C ILE A 93 15.95 5.19 8.74
N SER A 94 16.55 4.39 9.63
CA SER A 94 16.13 3.00 9.81
C SER A 94 14.73 2.94 10.41
N THR A 95 13.97 1.91 10.05
CA THR A 95 12.59 1.70 10.51
C THR A 95 12.50 1.63 12.03
N ILE A 96 13.44 0.95 12.68
CA ILE A 96 13.54 0.85 14.15
C ILE A 96 13.71 2.23 14.79
N ARG A 97 14.58 3.06 14.23
CA ARG A 97 14.82 4.41 14.75
C ARG A 97 13.64 5.33 14.56
N LYS A 98 13.02 5.27 13.35
CA LYS A 98 11.79 6.03 13.04
C LYS A 98 10.69 5.70 14.03
N LYS A 99 10.44 4.41 14.28
CA LYS A 99 9.47 3.91 15.25
C LYS A 99 9.75 4.49 16.65
N ARG A 100 11.00 4.41 17.15
CA ARG A 100 11.36 4.93 18.47
C ARG A 100 11.06 6.43 18.62
N ILE A 101 11.37 7.24 17.60
CA ILE A 101 11.06 8.68 17.60
C ILE A 101 9.56 8.90 17.69
N ILE A 102 8.79 8.18 16.87
CA ILE A 102 7.33 8.30 16.82
C ILE A 102 6.72 7.88 18.16
N GLU A 103 7.12 6.73 18.72
CA GLU A 103 6.62 6.24 20.01
C GLU A 103 6.92 7.22 21.14
N ASN A 104 8.12 7.80 21.17
CA ASN A 104 8.46 8.81 22.16
C ASN A 104 7.56 10.06 22.05
N CYS A 105 7.31 10.55 20.86
CA CYS A 105 6.39 11.68 20.66
C CYS A 105 4.95 11.33 21.08
N LEU A 106 4.45 10.13 20.72
CA LEU A 106 3.11 9.68 21.07
C LEU A 106 2.93 9.52 22.60
N GLN A 107 3.95 9.02 23.33
CA GLN A 107 3.93 8.94 24.78
C GLN A 107 3.78 10.32 25.47
N HIS A 108 4.22 11.37 24.78
CA HIS A 108 4.09 12.74 25.26
C HIS A 108 2.87 13.48 24.69
N ASN A 109 1.98 12.77 23.95
CA ASN A 109 0.81 13.32 23.24
C ASN A 109 1.17 14.44 22.26
N ILE A 110 2.29 14.28 21.52
CA ILE A 110 2.78 15.24 20.53
C ILE A 110 2.43 14.73 19.13
N GLU A 111 1.84 15.58 18.29
CA GLU A 111 1.56 15.28 16.89
C GLU A 111 2.86 15.09 16.10
N VAL A 112 3.00 13.94 15.41
CA VAL A 112 4.18 13.61 14.61
C VAL A 112 3.82 13.51 13.14
N LYS A 113 4.65 14.10 12.31
CA LYS A 113 4.56 14.03 10.84
C LYS A 113 5.89 13.61 10.22
N THR A 114 5.84 13.12 9.01
CA THR A 114 7.02 12.71 8.26
C THR A 114 7.10 13.44 6.92
N ILE A 115 8.31 13.67 6.43
CA ILE A 115 8.52 14.20 5.08
C ILE A 115 8.60 13.07 4.06
N PRO A 116 8.20 13.29 2.80
CA PRO A 116 8.48 12.36 1.71
C PRO A 116 9.99 12.23 1.48
N PRO A 117 10.46 11.13 0.88
CA PRO A 117 11.86 10.98 0.49
C PRO A 117 12.33 12.17 -0.34
N VAL A 118 13.57 12.62 -0.12
CA VAL A 118 14.16 13.76 -0.85
C VAL A 118 14.14 13.56 -2.38
N SER A 119 14.23 12.30 -2.83
CA SER A 119 14.09 11.94 -4.25
C SER A 119 12.72 12.27 -4.86
N ALA A 120 11.71 12.48 -4.04
CA ALA A 120 10.36 12.87 -4.47
C ALA A 120 10.13 14.40 -4.44
N TRP A 121 11.16 15.19 -4.07
CA TRP A 121 11.06 16.64 -4.04
C TRP A 121 11.20 17.22 -5.45
N ILE A 122 10.24 18.05 -5.85
CA ILE A 122 10.24 18.69 -7.18
C ILE A 122 11.34 19.75 -7.20
N ASN A 123 12.24 19.68 -8.17
CA ASN A 123 13.39 20.59 -8.33
C ASN A 123 14.29 20.71 -7.08
N GLY A 124 14.30 19.68 -6.20
CA GLY A 124 15.05 19.70 -4.95
C GLY A 124 14.45 20.61 -3.87
N GLU A 125 13.24 21.16 -4.07
CA GLU A 125 12.54 21.97 -3.08
C GLU A 125 11.47 21.18 -2.34
N PHE A 126 11.45 21.37 -1.02
CA PHE A 126 10.45 20.76 -0.15
C PHE A 126 9.15 21.59 -0.19
N ASN A 127 8.03 20.90 -0.47
CA ASN A 127 6.71 21.52 -0.38
C ASN A 127 6.08 21.17 0.99
N PRO A 128 5.76 22.17 1.86
CA PRO A 128 5.11 21.91 3.14
C PRO A 128 3.77 21.16 3.06
N GLN A 129 3.07 21.23 1.92
CA GLN A 129 1.82 20.50 1.70
C GLN A 129 2.04 18.98 1.51
N SER A 130 3.27 18.55 1.23
CA SER A 130 3.63 17.14 1.07
C SER A 130 3.94 16.42 2.38
N ILE A 131 3.76 17.08 3.53
CA ILE A 131 3.93 16.47 4.85
C ILE A 131 2.85 15.42 5.06
N ASN A 132 3.29 14.22 5.41
CA ASN A 132 2.40 13.10 5.64
C ASN A 132 2.21 12.85 7.15
N PRO A 133 0.98 12.53 7.59
CA PRO A 133 0.80 11.97 8.93
C PRO A 133 1.58 10.66 9.04
N VAL A 134 1.97 10.31 10.26
CA VAL A 134 2.60 9.00 10.53
C VAL A 134 1.64 7.90 10.11
N ARG A 135 2.15 6.98 9.31
CA ARG A 135 1.41 5.78 8.90
C ARG A 135 1.74 4.63 9.84
N ILE A 136 0.85 3.67 9.92
CA ILE A 136 1.09 2.44 10.71
C ILE A 136 2.31 1.68 10.21
N GLU A 137 2.57 1.72 8.91
CA GLU A 137 3.74 1.13 8.28
C GLU A 137 5.05 1.71 8.84
N ASP A 138 5.04 2.97 9.28
CA ASP A 138 6.17 3.64 9.91
C ASP A 138 6.51 3.08 11.31
N LEU A 139 5.56 2.38 11.93
CA LEU A 139 5.69 1.73 13.23
C LEU A 139 6.10 0.24 13.13
N LEU A 140 6.08 -0.32 11.92
CA LEU A 140 6.45 -1.71 11.68
C LEU A 140 7.97 -1.83 11.48
N GLU A 141 8.55 -2.80 12.16
CA GLU A 141 10.01 -3.07 12.11
C GLU A 141 10.38 -3.93 10.89
N ARG A 142 9.78 -3.66 9.72
CA ARG A 142 10.02 -4.45 8.52
C ARG A 142 10.53 -3.58 7.39
N ASP A 143 11.80 -3.78 7.03
CA ASP A 143 12.36 -3.12 5.85
C ASP A 143 11.71 -3.65 4.57
N PRO A 144 11.44 -2.78 3.58
CA PRO A 144 10.94 -3.20 2.28
C PRO A 144 11.90 -4.19 1.62
N ILE A 145 11.35 -5.27 1.08
CA ILE A 145 12.14 -6.24 0.32
C ILE A 145 12.60 -5.59 -0.99
N LYS A 146 13.91 -5.57 -1.22
CA LYS A 146 14.48 -5.09 -2.49
C LYS A 146 14.36 -6.19 -3.53
N LEU A 147 13.50 -5.99 -4.51
CA LEU A 147 13.36 -6.90 -5.65
C LEU A 147 14.50 -6.69 -6.66
N SER A 148 14.96 -7.78 -7.29
CA SER A 148 15.85 -7.70 -8.45
C SER A 148 15.07 -7.25 -9.67
N LYS A 149 15.11 -5.95 -9.96
CA LYS A 149 14.39 -5.34 -11.09
C LYS A 149 14.81 -5.98 -12.44
N GLU A 150 16.06 -6.32 -12.58
CA GLU A 150 16.61 -6.93 -13.81
C GLU A 150 15.95 -8.27 -14.14
N LYS A 151 15.85 -9.17 -13.15
CA LYS A 151 15.22 -10.49 -13.33
C LYS A 151 13.74 -10.37 -13.68
N ILE A 152 13.02 -9.47 -12.99
CA ILE A 152 11.59 -9.26 -13.22
C ILE A 152 11.37 -8.61 -14.59
N SER A 153 12.21 -7.63 -14.97
CA SER A 153 12.14 -6.99 -16.27
C SER A 153 12.33 -8.00 -17.40
N HIS A 154 13.29 -8.92 -17.27
CA HIS A 154 13.51 -9.98 -18.26
C HIS A 154 12.28 -10.89 -18.43
N GLU A 155 11.52 -11.13 -17.37
CA GLU A 155 10.31 -11.96 -17.44
C GLU A 155 9.08 -11.21 -17.97
N LEU A 156 8.88 -9.94 -17.59
CA LEU A 156 7.62 -9.22 -17.83
C LEU A 156 7.66 -8.24 -19.01
N LYS A 157 8.85 -7.81 -19.43
CA LYS A 157 8.99 -6.90 -20.57
C LYS A 157 8.42 -7.54 -21.84
N ASP A 158 7.70 -6.73 -22.61
CA ASP A 158 7.05 -7.12 -23.87
C ASP A 158 6.07 -8.31 -23.74
N GLN A 159 5.56 -8.59 -22.54
CA GLN A 159 4.58 -9.65 -22.28
C GLN A 159 3.15 -9.10 -22.19
N VAL A 160 2.19 -9.99 -22.39
CA VAL A 160 0.76 -9.73 -22.11
C VAL A 160 0.44 -10.31 -20.74
N ILE A 161 -0.01 -9.46 -19.83
CA ILE A 161 -0.26 -9.80 -18.43
C ILE A 161 -1.75 -9.67 -18.14
N LEU A 162 -2.35 -10.70 -17.54
CA LEU A 162 -3.73 -10.68 -17.09
C LEU A 162 -3.78 -10.70 -15.58
N ILE A 163 -4.53 -9.79 -14.97
CA ILE A 163 -4.70 -9.67 -13.52
C ILE A 163 -6.18 -9.76 -13.19
N THR A 164 -6.59 -10.74 -12.38
CA THR A 164 -7.95 -10.84 -11.86
C THR A 164 -8.03 -10.35 -10.43
N GLY A 165 -9.19 -9.87 -10.00
CA GLY A 165 -9.32 -9.15 -8.74
C GLY A 165 -8.52 -7.84 -8.78
N ALA A 166 -8.43 -7.24 -9.97
CA ALA A 166 -7.56 -6.12 -10.27
C ALA A 166 -7.94 -4.85 -9.50
N ALA A 167 -9.20 -4.71 -9.12
CA ALA A 167 -9.68 -3.60 -8.32
C ALA A 167 -9.48 -3.78 -6.81
N GLY A 168 -9.05 -4.97 -6.37
CA GLY A 168 -8.67 -5.23 -4.99
C GLY A 168 -7.29 -4.66 -4.65
N SER A 169 -7.00 -4.53 -3.34
CA SER A 169 -5.73 -3.94 -2.85
C SER A 169 -4.48 -4.66 -3.38
N ILE A 170 -4.51 -5.99 -3.54
CA ILE A 170 -3.37 -6.77 -4.06
C ILE A 170 -3.32 -6.67 -5.59
N GLY A 171 -4.44 -6.88 -6.28
CA GLY A 171 -4.48 -6.86 -7.74
C GLY A 171 -4.09 -5.50 -8.32
N SER A 172 -4.55 -4.40 -7.71
CA SER A 172 -4.20 -3.04 -8.11
C SER A 172 -2.72 -2.75 -7.91
N GLU A 173 -2.15 -3.20 -6.82
CA GLU A 173 -0.71 -3.02 -6.57
C GLU A 173 0.14 -3.86 -7.54
N ILE A 174 -0.28 -5.09 -7.86
CA ILE A 174 0.39 -5.90 -8.90
C ILE A 174 0.35 -5.15 -10.25
N ALA A 175 -0.78 -4.52 -10.61
CA ALA A 175 -0.90 -3.74 -11.83
C ALA A 175 0.10 -2.58 -11.86
N ARG A 176 0.18 -1.77 -10.78
CA ARG A 176 1.15 -0.67 -10.65
C ARG A 176 2.60 -1.15 -10.79
N GLN A 177 2.92 -2.24 -10.11
CA GLN A 177 4.28 -2.81 -10.15
C GLN A 177 4.62 -3.36 -11.54
N CYS A 178 3.68 -4.03 -12.22
CA CYS A 178 3.90 -4.59 -13.55
C CYS A 178 4.14 -3.49 -14.59
N LEU A 179 3.48 -2.35 -14.51
CA LEU A 179 3.68 -1.22 -15.43
C LEU A 179 5.13 -0.75 -15.50
N ALA A 180 5.84 -0.78 -14.38
CA ALA A 180 7.24 -0.38 -14.31
C ALA A 180 8.20 -1.26 -15.15
N PHE A 181 7.72 -2.39 -15.67
CA PHE A 181 8.51 -3.36 -16.46
C PHE A 181 8.15 -3.37 -17.95
N GLU A 182 7.46 -2.36 -18.44
CA GLU A 182 7.14 -2.14 -19.86
C GLU A 182 6.49 -3.37 -20.54
N PRO A 183 5.39 -3.92 -19.99
CA PRO A 183 4.66 -5.00 -20.66
C PRO A 183 3.99 -4.49 -21.95
N THR A 184 3.77 -5.39 -22.93
CA THR A 184 3.01 -5.04 -24.13
C THR A 184 1.57 -4.65 -23.78
N LYS A 185 0.94 -5.39 -22.88
CA LYS A 185 -0.43 -5.10 -22.43
C LYS A 185 -0.68 -5.65 -21.02
N ILE A 186 -1.47 -4.92 -20.23
CA ILE A 186 -2.02 -5.39 -18.95
C ILE A 186 -3.54 -5.42 -19.06
N ILE A 187 -4.14 -6.59 -18.82
CA ILE A 187 -5.59 -6.78 -18.78
C ILE A 187 -6.02 -6.85 -17.33
N LEU A 188 -6.84 -5.90 -16.90
CA LEU A 188 -7.37 -5.78 -15.55
C LEU A 188 -8.82 -6.29 -15.52
N ILE A 189 -9.07 -7.36 -14.77
CA ILE A 189 -10.38 -7.98 -14.65
C ILE A 189 -10.88 -7.91 -13.21
N ASP A 190 -12.09 -7.40 -13.04
CA ASP A 190 -12.82 -7.44 -11.78
C ASP A 190 -14.33 -7.44 -12.05
N GLN A 191 -15.13 -7.93 -11.09
CA GLN A 191 -16.58 -7.83 -11.17
C GLN A 191 -17.11 -6.48 -10.65
N GLY A 192 -16.31 -5.77 -9.86
CA GLY A 192 -16.65 -4.47 -9.29
C GLY A 192 -16.38 -3.34 -10.28
N GLU A 193 -17.43 -2.82 -10.92
CA GLU A 193 -17.31 -1.73 -11.90
C GLU A 193 -16.70 -0.46 -11.29
N THR A 194 -17.27 0.04 -10.18
CA THR A 194 -16.80 1.29 -9.55
C THR A 194 -15.32 1.26 -9.17
N PRO A 195 -14.80 0.26 -8.44
CA PRO A 195 -13.39 0.22 -8.12
C PRO A 195 -12.50 -0.04 -9.34
N LEU A 196 -12.99 -0.67 -10.42
CA LEU A 196 -12.25 -0.73 -11.69
C LEU A 196 -12.16 0.63 -12.37
N TYR A 197 -13.22 1.43 -12.33
CA TYR A 197 -13.21 2.80 -12.84
C TYR A 197 -12.23 3.70 -12.07
N GLU A 198 -12.13 3.54 -10.76
CA GLU A 198 -11.15 4.28 -9.94
C GLU A 198 -9.72 3.95 -10.37
N ILE A 199 -9.40 2.67 -10.56
CA ILE A 199 -8.08 2.23 -11.06
C ILE A 199 -7.82 2.73 -12.48
N GLN A 200 -8.82 2.71 -13.36
CA GLN A 200 -8.69 3.24 -14.71
C GLN A 200 -8.31 4.73 -14.69
N ASN A 201 -8.96 5.50 -13.83
CA ASN A 201 -8.63 6.93 -13.69
C ASN A 201 -7.25 7.17 -13.09
N GLU A 202 -6.84 6.35 -12.13
CA GLU A 202 -5.51 6.42 -11.53
C GLU A 202 -4.40 6.14 -12.56
N LEU A 203 -4.61 5.14 -13.41
CA LEU A 203 -3.66 4.71 -14.43
C LEU A 203 -3.92 5.39 -15.79
N ASN A 204 -4.72 6.44 -15.81
CA ASN A 204 -5.06 7.18 -17.03
C ASN A 204 -3.80 7.82 -17.65
N GLY A 205 -3.58 7.54 -18.95
CA GLY A 205 -2.38 7.93 -19.68
C GLY A 205 -1.51 6.75 -20.13
N GLU A 206 -1.74 5.56 -19.57
CA GLU A 206 -1.07 4.34 -19.97
C GLU A 206 -1.84 3.65 -21.11
N ASN A 207 -1.28 3.69 -22.31
CA ASN A 207 -1.95 3.17 -23.54
C ASN A 207 -2.00 1.64 -23.60
N ASN A 208 -1.33 0.94 -22.70
CA ASN A 208 -1.18 -0.52 -22.70
C ASN A 208 -2.10 -1.22 -21.69
N ILE A 209 -3.07 -0.54 -21.11
CA ILE A 209 -4.03 -1.09 -20.13
C ILE A 209 -5.38 -1.36 -20.80
N GLU A 210 -5.94 -2.52 -20.52
CA GLU A 210 -7.29 -2.91 -20.91
C GLU A 210 -8.13 -3.25 -19.68
N ILE A 211 -9.31 -2.67 -19.57
CA ILE A 211 -10.21 -2.84 -18.42
C ILE A 211 -11.39 -3.74 -18.83
N ILE A 212 -11.65 -4.80 -18.08
CA ILE A 212 -12.75 -5.72 -18.36
C ILE A 212 -13.56 -5.96 -17.08
N VAL A 213 -14.81 -5.52 -17.09
CA VAL A 213 -15.78 -5.89 -16.05
C VAL A 213 -16.25 -7.31 -16.34
N ALA A 214 -15.87 -8.27 -15.49
CA ALA A 214 -16.26 -9.66 -15.62
C ALA A 214 -16.06 -10.46 -14.33
N ASP A 215 -16.86 -11.52 -14.19
CA ASP A 215 -16.75 -12.53 -13.15
C ASP A 215 -15.84 -13.68 -13.65
N VAL A 216 -14.85 -14.07 -12.83
CA VAL A 216 -13.94 -15.19 -13.11
C VAL A 216 -14.66 -16.54 -13.18
N CYS A 217 -15.85 -16.65 -12.62
CA CYS A 217 -16.70 -17.84 -12.69
C CYS A 217 -17.43 -17.97 -14.03
N ASN A 218 -17.51 -16.90 -14.83
CA ASN A 218 -18.13 -16.92 -16.16
C ASN A 218 -17.16 -17.50 -17.19
N THR A 219 -17.10 -18.83 -17.30
CA THR A 219 -16.19 -19.55 -18.20
C THR A 219 -16.28 -19.08 -19.65
N PRO A 220 -17.46 -18.93 -20.29
CA PRO A 220 -17.54 -18.45 -21.66
C PRO A 220 -16.98 -17.04 -21.87
N ARG A 221 -17.16 -16.16 -20.87
CA ARG A 221 -16.59 -14.79 -20.92
C ARG A 221 -15.10 -14.82 -20.78
N MET A 222 -14.56 -15.56 -19.80
CA MET A 222 -13.14 -15.69 -19.58
C MET A 222 -12.42 -16.35 -20.76
N GLU A 223 -13.02 -17.36 -21.35
CA GLU A 223 -12.47 -18.03 -22.53
C GLU A 223 -12.29 -17.07 -23.71
N ARG A 224 -13.29 -16.20 -23.96
CA ARG A 224 -13.16 -15.15 -25.00
C ARG A 224 -12.04 -14.17 -24.69
N VAL A 225 -11.83 -13.83 -23.42
CA VAL A 225 -10.71 -12.96 -23.00
C VAL A 225 -9.36 -13.63 -23.28
N PHE A 226 -9.20 -14.89 -22.90
CA PHE A 226 -7.99 -15.63 -23.15
C PHE A 226 -7.71 -15.81 -24.67
N ALA A 227 -8.73 -16.14 -25.44
CA ALA A 227 -8.61 -16.29 -26.90
C ALA A 227 -8.24 -14.97 -27.60
N HIS A 228 -8.75 -13.84 -27.12
CA HIS A 228 -8.48 -12.54 -27.73
C HIS A 228 -7.11 -11.97 -27.36
N PHE A 229 -6.72 -12.05 -26.09
CA PHE A 229 -5.49 -11.41 -25.59
C PHE A 229 -4.29 -12.34 -25.51
N ASN A 230 -4.49 -13.64 -25.48
CA ASN A 230 -3.45 -14.67 -25.37
C ASN A 230 -2.41 -14.33 -24.28
N PRO A 231 -2.80 -14.20 -22.98
CA PRO A 231 -1.90 -13.73 -21.95
C PRO A 231 -0.74 -14.69 -21.72
N SER A 232 0.46 -14.11 -21.55
CA SER A 232 1.68 -14.88 -21.20
C SER A 232 1.78 -15.10 -19.68
N TYR A 233 1.26 -14.17 -18.88
CA TYR A 233 1.29 -14.20 -17.42
C TYR A 233 -0.10 -13.94 -16.87
N VAL A 234 -0.48 -14.71 -15.85
CA VAL A 234 -1.74 -14.51 -15.12
C VAL A 234 -1.47 -14.35 -13.63
N PHE A 235 -1.89 -13.24 -13.06
CA PHE A 235 -1.94 -13.03 -11.62
C PHE A 235 -3.39 -13.15 -11.16
N HIS A 236 -3.70 -14.20 -10.46
CA HIS A 236 -5.04 -14.49 -10.00
C HIS A 236 -5.23 -14.08 -8.55
N ALA A 237 -5.74 -12.85 -8.35
CA ALA A 237 -6.01 -12.29 -7.02
C ALA A 237 -7.52 -12.16 -6.73
N ALA A 238 -8.41 -12.53 -7.66
CA ALA A 238 -9.85 -12.55 -7.44
C ALA A 238 -10.23 -13.57 -6.38
N ALA A 239 -10.87 -13.12 -5.30
CA ALA A 239 -11.36 -13.97 -4.22
C ALA A 239 -12.24 -13.18 -3.24
N TYR A 240 -13.17 -13.85 -2.58
CA TYR A 240 -13.77 -13.36 -1.35
C TYR A 240 -12.85 -13.66 -0.15
N LYS A 241 -12.63 -12.64 0.71
CA LYS A 241 -11.60 -12.70 1.77
C LYS A 241 -12.12 -12.49 3.20
N HIS A 242 -13.35 -11.98 3.36
CA HIS A 242 -13.90 -11.64 4.67
C HIS A 242 -14.47 -12.88 5.35
N VAL A 243 -13.77 -13.36 6.41
CA VAL A 243 -14.15 -14.59 7.11
C VAL A 243 -15.60 -14.58 7.59
N PRO A 244 -16.09 -13.56 8.35
CA PRO A 244 -17.48 -13.59 8.84
C PRO A 244 -18.51 -13.69 7.72
N LEU A 245 -18.31 -12.92 6.63
CA LEU A 245 -19.24 -12.95 5.50
C LEU A 245 -19.23 -14.31 4.79
N MET A 246 -18.10 -15.00 4.73
CA MET A 246 -18.02 -16.30 4.06
C MET A 246 -18.53 -17.44 4.94
N GLU A 247 -18.54 -17.28 6.26
CA GLU A 247 -19.26 -18.22 7.14
C GLU A 247 -20.76 -18.17 6.89
N ASP A 248 -21.31 -16.96 6.68
CA ASP A 248 -22.72 -16.76 6.39
C ASP A 248 -23.08 -17.07 4.92
N ASN A 249 -22.08 -17.03 4.01
CA ASN A 249 -22.27 -17.22 2.56
C ASN A 249 -21.27 -18.24 1.99
N PRO A 250 -21.28 -19.51 2.44
CA PRO A 250 -20.29 -20.51 2.03
C PRO A 250 -20.32 -20.83 0.52
N TYR A 251 -21.48 -20.76 -0.10
CA TYR A 251 -21.63 -20.97 -1.54
C TYR A 251 -20.79 -19.99 -2.34
N GLU A 252 -20.80 -18.71 -1.98
CA GLU A 252 -20.03 -17.67 -2.67
C GLU A 252 -18.52 -17.87 -2.52
N ALA A 253 -18.07 -18.31 -1.33
CA ALA A 253 -16.68 -18.66 -1.11
C ALA A 253 -16.23 -19.83 -2.01
N ILE A 254 -17.05 -20.87 -2.12
CA ILE A 254 -16.74 -22.03 -2.97
C ILE A 254 -16.80 -21.64 -4.44
N ASN A 255 -17.85 -20.96 -4.87
CA ASN A 255 -18.02 -20.55 -6.26
C ASN A 255 -16.84 -19.71 -6.75
N THR A 256 -16.53 -18.62 -6.05
CA THR A 256 -15.47 -17.71 -6.49
C THR A 256 -14.07 -18.25 -6.20
N ASN A 257 -13.81 -18.69 -4.95
CA ASN A 257 -12.43 -19.05 -4.55
C ASN A 257 -12.00 -20.41 -5.11
N VAL A 258 -12.94 -21.36 -5.30
CA VAL A 258 -12.61 -22.69 -5.82
C VAL A 258 -12.88 -22.76 -7.32
N PHE A 259 -14.15 -22.63 -7.75
CA PHE A 259 -14.49 -22.80 -9.16
C PHE A 259 -13.97 -21.67 -10.04
N GLY A 260 -13.97 -20.42 -9.56
CA GLY A 260 -13.32 -19.30 -10.26
C GLY A 260 -11.83 -19.55 -10.47
N THR A 261 -11.11 -20.01 -9.42
CA THR A 261 -9.69 -20.39 -9.55
C THR A 261 -9.49 -21.55 -10.50
N GLN A 262 -10.32 -22.61 -10.40
CA GLN A 262 -10.27 -23.75 -11.31
C GLN A 262 -10.44 -23.32 -12.76
N ASN A 263 -11.43 -22.46 -13.04
CA ASN A 263 -11.69 -21.93 -14.37
C ASN A 263 -10.46 -21.18 -14.93
N MET A 264 -9.91 -20.24 -14.15
CA MET A 264 -8.75 -19.46 -14.58
C MET A 264 -7.49 -20.32 -14.78
N ALA A 265 -7.27 -21.32 -13.90
CA ALA A 265 -6.14 -22.24 -14.03
C ALA A 265 -6.27 -23.14 -15.29
N ASN A 266 -7.45 -23.68 -15.55
CA ASN A 266 -7.70 -24.51 -16.73
C ASN A 266 -7.55 -23.71 -18.03
N LEU A 267 -8.07 -22.49 -18.08
CA LEU A 267 -7.89 -21.61 -19.23
C LEU A 267 -6.41 -21.23 -19.43
N SER A 268 -5.69 -21.01 -18.34
CA SER A 268 -4.24 -20.74 -18.41
C SER A 268 -3.47 -21.93 -19.02
N ALA A 269 -3.78 -23.15 -18.61
CA ALA A 269 -3.20 -24.35 -19.21
C ALA A 269 -3.62 -24.51 -20.69
N LYS A 270 -4.90 -24.33 -21.00
CA LYS A 270 -5.44 -24.47 -22.35
C LYS A 270 -4.81 -23.48 -23.34
N TYR A 271 -4.55 -22.23 -22.93
CA TYR A 271 -4.03 -21.17 -23.78
C TYR A 271 -2.50 -20.99 -23.67
N GLY A 272 -1.79 -21.91 -23.01
CA GLY A 272 -0.34 -21.92 -22.96
C GLY A 272 0.29 -20.75 -22.22
N VAL A 273 -0.37 -20.26 -21.15
CA VAL A 273 0.18 -19.24 -20.26
C VAL A 273 1.51 -19.72 -19.70
N LYS A 274 2.55 -18.90 -19.76
CA LYS A 274 3.88 -19.27 -19.24
C LYS A 274 3.87 -19.46 -17.72
N LYS A 275 3.24 -18.53 -17.00
CA LYS A 275 3.18 -18.56 -15.53
C LYS A 275 1.85 -18.09 -15.01
N PHE A 276 1.23 -18.90 -14.16
CA PHE A 276 0.03 -18.60 -13.41
C PHE A 276 0.37 -18.42 -11.93
N VAL A 277 0.20 -17.21 -11.40
CA VAL A 277 0.47 -16.89 -10.00
C VAL A 277 -0.84 -16.80 -9.23
N PHE A 278 -1.06 -17.77 -8.35
CA PHE A 278 -2.24 -17.82 -7.48
C PHE A 278 -1.96 -17.10 -6.17
N VAL A 279 -2.75 -16.06 -5.89
CA VAL A 279 -2.71 -15.32 -4.64
C VAL A 279 -3.56 -16.04 -3.60
N SER A 280 -2.92 -16.60 -2.57
CA SER A 280 -3.54 -17.27 -1.45
C SER A 280 -3.30 -16.53 -0.13
N THR A 281 -3.64 -17.12 1.00
CA THR A 281 -3.61 -16.53 2.33
C THR A 281 -2.96 -17.47 3.34
N ASP A 282 -2.44 -16.93 4.44
CA ASP A 282 -2.00 -17.67 5.63
C ASP A 282 -3.14 -18.52 6.24
N LYS A 283 -4.39 -18.08 6.10
CA LYS A 283 -5.59 -18.77 6.58
C LYS A 283 -5.90 -20.07 5.83
N ALA A 284 -5.23 -20.33 4.71
CA ALA A 284 -5.26 -21.61 4.00
C ALA A 284 -4.35 -22.67 4.66
N VAL A 285 -3.53 -22.28 5.65
CA VAL A 285 -2.71 -23.22 6.44
C VAL A 285 -3.55 -23.73 7.61
N ASN A 286 -3.83 -25.04 7.65
CA ASN A 286 -4.70 -25.64 8.66
C ASN A 286 -6.02 -24.85 8.86
N PRO A 287 -6.86 -24.73 7.83
CA PRO A 287 -7.98 -23.82 7.82
C PRO A 287 -9.02 -24.18 8.88
N THR A 288 -9.45 -23.20 9.64
CA THR A 288 -10.48 -23.31 10.68
C THR A 288 -11.78 -22.59 10.30
N ASN A 289 -11.84 -22.04 9.10
CA ASN A 289 -12.98 -21.28 8.58
C ASN A 289 -13.20 -21.57 7.09
N ILE A 290 -14.40 -21.28 6.60
CA ILE A 290 -14.83 -21.56 5.21
C ILE A 290 -13.97 -20.82 4.20
N MET A 291 -13.65 -19.55 4.45
CA MET A 291 -12.80 -18.76 3.55
C MET A 291 -11.41 -19.40 3.41
N GLY A 292 -10.76 -19.76 4.52
CA GLY A 292 -9.46 -20.44 4.52
C GLY A 292 -9.53 -21.82 3.85
N ALA A 293 -10.60 -22.60 4.12
CA ALA A 293 -10.83 -23.91 3.53
C ALA A 293 -11.02 -23.81 2.00
N SER A 294 -11.82 -22.87 1.51
CA SER A 294 -12.00 -22.64 0.06
C SER A 294 -10.69 -22.28 -0.64
N LYS A 295 -9.86 -21.43 -0.05
CA LYS A 295 -8.53 -21.10 -0.58
C LYS A 295 -7.60 -22.31 -0.56
N ARG A 296 -7.68 -23.16 0.49
CA ARG A 296 -6.86 -24.39 0.56
C ARG A 296 -7.27 -25.40 -0.52
N ILE A 297 -8.55 -25.57 -0.79
CA ILE A 297 -9.03 -26.43 -1.87
C ILE A 297 -8.50 -25.93 -3.21
N ALA A 298 -8.56 -24.63 -3.45
CA ALA A 298 -8.02 -24.01 -4.67
C ALA A 298 -6.50 -24.21 -4.80
N GLU A 299 -5.73 -24.09 -3.70
CA GLU A 299 -4.29 -24.39 -3.71
C GLU A 299 -4.01 -25.83 -4.13
N ILE A 300 -4.73 -26.79 -3.54
CA ILE A 300 -4.58 -28.22 -3.85
C ILE A 300 -4.89 -28.46 -5.33
N TYR A 301 -5.95 -27.84 -5.85
CA TYR A 301 -6.29 -27.96 -7.26
C TYR A 301 -5.15 -27.44 -8.18
N VAL A 302 -4.69 -26.22 -7.93
CA VAL A 302 -3.61 -25.59 -8.72
C VAL A 302 -2.32 -26.42 -8.66
N GLN A 303 -1.94 -26.92 -7.49
CA GLN A 303 -0.78 -27.78 -7.29
C GLN A 303 -0.93 -29.13 -8.04
N SER A 304 -2.10 -29.74 -7.94
CA SER A 304 -2.39 -31.02 -8.62
C SER A 304 -2.38 -30.86 -10.16
N LEU A 305 -2.94 -29.75 -10.65
CA LEU A 305 -2.89 -29.43 -12.08
C LEU A 305 -1.46 -29.22 -12.56
N ASN A 306 -0.64 -28.49 -11.81
CA ASN A 306 0.79 -28.32 -12.12
C ASN A 306 1.52 -29.66 -12.17
N ALA A 307 1.32 -30.51 -11.16
CA ALA A 307 1.94 -31.84 -11.10
C ALA A 307 1.51 -32.73 -12.29
N LYS A 308 0.22 -32.70 -12.66
CA LYS A 308 -0.29 -33.43 -13.81
C LYS A 308 0.38 -32.97 -15.11
N LEU A 309 0.39 -31.67 -15.39
CA LEU A 309 0.92 -31.11 -16.62
C LEU A 309 2.43 -31.31 -16.75
N SER A 310 3.17 -31.27 -15.66
CA SER A 310 4.62 -31.53 -15.66
C SER A 310 4.99 -32.99 -16.03
N LEU A 311 4.05 -33.92 -15.93
CA LEU A 311 4.23 -35.30 -16.38
C LEU A 311 3.90 -35.48 -17.87
N GLU A 312 3.09 -34.57 -18.45
CA GLU A 312 2.64 -34.67 -19.83
C GLU A 312 3.59 -33.96 -20.82
N THR A 313 4.21 -32.86 -20.41
CA THR A 313 5.10 -32.08 -21.27
C THR A 313 6.06 -31.19 -20.49
N ASP A 314 7.27 -31.00 -20.99
CA ASP A 314 8.24 -30.05 -20.39
C ASP A 314 7.83 -28.58 -20.59
N ASN A 315 7.05 -28.29 -21.64
CA ASN A 315 6.56 -26.95 -21.94
C ASN A 315 5.09 -26.79 -21.53
N HIS A 316 4.88 -26.64 -20.23
CA HIS A 316 3.56 -26.44 -19.63
C HIS A 316 3.49 -25.11 -18.85
N THR A 317 2.28 -24.67 -18.55
CA THR A 317 2.06 -23.53 -17.65
C THR A 317 2.65 -23.80 -16.28
N MET A 318 3.55 -22.96 -15.81
CA MET A 318 4.09 -23.02 -14.46
C MET A 318 3.09 -22.41 -13.48
N PHE A 319 2.61 -23.19 -12.53
CA PHE A 319 1.69 -22.73 -11.49
C PHE A 319 2.44 -22.43 -10.20
N VAL A 320 2.31 -21.19 -9.72
CA VAL A 320 2.95 -20.71 -8.48
C VAL A 320 1.89 -20.27 -7.51
N THR A 321 1.94 -20.75 -6.29
CA THR A 321 1.06 -20.31 -5.20
C THR A 321 1.83 -19.42 -4.23
N THR A 322 1.31 -18.21 -3.96
CA THR A 322 1.86 -17.29 -2.98
C THR A 322 0.87 -17.10 -1.84
N ARG A 323 1.36 -17.03 -0.61
CA ARG A 323 0.54 -16.79 0.58
C ARG A 323 0.91 -15.47 1.21
N PHE A 324 -0.10 -14.67 1.54
CA PHE A 324 0.05 -13.43 2.27
C PHE A 324 -0.61 -13.54 3.64
N GLY A 325 0.00 -12.93 4.64
CA GLY A 325 -0.67 -12.60 5.89
C GLY A 325 -1.58 -11.39 5.74
N ASN A 326 -1.94 -10.76 6.85
CA ASN A 326 -2.73 -9.54 6.81
C ASN A 326 -1.94 -8.40 6.16
N VAL A 327 -2.47 -7.86 5.06
CA VAL A 327 -1.89 -6.71 4.37
C VAL A 327 -2.39 -5.44 5.07
N LEU A 328 -1.46 -4.73 5.67
CA LEU A 328 -1.74 -3.51 6.41
C LEU A 328 -2.25 -2.41 5.48
N GLY A 329 -3.24 -1.65 5.95
CA GLY A 329 -3.83 -0.57 5.16
C GLY A 329 -4.69 -1.01 3.98
N SER A 330 -4.87 -2.33 3.73
CA SER A 330 -5.75 -2.81 2.66
C SER A 330 -7.21 -2.50 2.94
N ASN A 331 -7.99 -2.26 1.87
CA ASN A 331 -9.42 -1.99 1.97
C ASN A 331 -10.15 -3.09 2.76
N GLY A 332 -10.98 -2.68 3.74
CA GLY A 332 -11.70 -3.59 4.62
C GLY A 332 -10.80 -4.40 5.58
N SER A 333 -9.52 -4.02 5.77
CA SER A 333 -8.67 -4.63 6.80
C SER A 333 -8.99 -4.09 8.18
N VAL A 334 -8.48 -4.80 9.20
CA VAL A 334 -8.73 -4.49 10.61
C VAL A 334 -8.30 -3.07 11.01
N ILE A 335 -7.25 -2.52 10.42
CA ILE A 335 -6.70 -1.22 10.79
C ILE A 335 -7.61 -0.05 10.40
N PRO A 336 -8.10 0.10 9.16
CA PRO A 336 -9.11 1.09 8.82
C PRO A 336 -10.38 0.95 9.67
N LEU A 337 -10.77 -0.28 10.03
CA LEU A 337 -11.91 -0.51 10.91
C LEU A 337 -11.65 0.03 12.31
N PHE A 338 -10.51 -0.30 12.90
CA PHE A 338 -10.11 0.19 14.23
C PHE A 338 -10.05 1.72 14.26
N LYS A 339 -9.45 2.33 13.23
CA LYS A 339 -9.39 3.78 13.10
C LYS A 339 -10.79 4.41 13.16
N LYS A 340 -11.74 3.90 12.33
CA LYS A 340 -13.13 4.38 12.33
C LYS A 340 -13.81 4.19 13.70
N GLN A 341 -13.58 3.05 14.36
CA GLN A 341 -14.16 2.77 15.68
C GLN A 341 -13.59 3.69 16.75
N ILE A 342 -12.28 3.98 16.72
CA ILE A 342 -11.63 4.90 17.63
C ILE A 342 -12.16 6.33 17.41
N GLU A 343 -12.23 6.78 16.15
CA GLU A 343 -12.78 8.10 15.78
C GLU A 343 -14.25 8.26 16.19
N ALA A 344 -15.01 7.15 16.23
CA ALA A 344 -16.41 7.12 16.71
C ALA A 344 -16.53 7.01 18.23
N GLY A 345 -15.44 6.97 19.00
CA GLY A 345 -15.42 6.85 20.45
C GLY A 345 -15.39 5.42 21.00
N GLY A 346 -15.16 4.41 20.18
CA GLY A 346 -15.06 2.99 20.54
C GLY A 346 -16.42 2.30 20.75
N PRO A 347 -16.45 1.05 21.22
CA PRO A 347 -15.30 0.16 21.47
C PRO A 347 -14.63 -0.35 20.18
N VAL A 348 -13.38 -0.82 20.29
CA VAL A 348 -12.67 -1.50 19.22
C VAL A 348 -13.02 -2.99 19.22
N THR A 349 -13.47 -3.53 18.09
CA THR A 349 -13.82 -4.96 17.94
C THR A 349 -12.59 -5.77 17.59
N VAL A 350 -12.13 -6.60 18.51
CA VAL A 350 -11.05 -7.57 18.30
C VAL A 350 -11.68 -8.92 17.98
N THR A 351 -11.36 -9.50 16.84
CA THR A 351 -11.83 -10.85 16.40
C THR A 351 -10.70 -11.86 16.47
#